data_da84923a540922526836b4d9f19ad4dd
#
_entry.id   da84923a540922526836b4d9f19ad4dd
#
_cell.length_a   1.000
_cell.length_b   1.000
_cell.length_c   1.000
_cell.angle_alpha   90.00
_cell.angle_beta   90.00
_cell.angle_gamma   90.00
#
_symmetry.space_group_name_H-M   'P 1'
#
loop_
_entity.id
_entity.type
_entity.pdbx_description
1 polymer ?
#
loop_
_entity_poly.entity_id
_entity_poly.type
_entity_poly.pdbx_seq_one_letter_code
_entity_poly.pdbx_strand_id
1 'polypeptide(L)'
;MPKKIILSIILVMLASSGYCVSIDKVKIYFLNGDYKSAISEGERILTNYSTHSSSLDELYYILGLSYLKDGNYLRASDIFEIILREFKDSSFKDEAKLSLGDTYFLKGDFDLAQGYYSDLINSNPRTELKAALYYRLSQTGLKKGDTQAAKEYLDKLRTEFPSSLEIKLNKDLYALTDIYYTVQVGSFANFTNARNLCDKLISKGYDAYLQEADANNTKIYRVRAGRLKSRTEATQLENKLSSEGYPTKILP
;
A
#
# COMPACT_ATOMS: atom_id res chain seq x y z
N MET A 1 -55.08 -31.49 64.40
CA MET A 1 -54.28 -30.30 64.08
C MET A 1 -53.31 -30.65 62.95
N PRO A 2 -53.51 -30.19 61.70
CA PRO A 2 -52.58 -30.52 60.61
C PRO A 2 -51.42 -29.51 60.60
N LYS A 3 -50.19 -30.07 60.52
CA LYS A 3 -48.96 -29.31 60.36
C LYS A 3 -48.87 -28.76 58.93
N LYS A 4 -48.82 -27.43 58.84
CA LYS A 4 -48.55 -26.74 57.58
C LYS A 4 -47.07 -26.93 57.18
N ILE A 5 -46.84 -27.65 56.10
CA ILE A 5 -45.54 -27.74 55.45
C ILE A 5 -45.41 -26.49 54.57
N ILE A 6 -44.55 -25.58 54.98
CA ILE A 6 -44.17 -24.42 54.18
C ILE A 6 -43.08 -24.91 53.20
N LEU A 7 -43.46 -25.06 51.93
CA LEU A 7 -42.53 -25.37 50.84
C LEU A 7 -41.87 -24.06 50.40
N SER A 8 -40.64 -23.83 50.90
CA SER A 8 -39.81 -22.73 50.44
C SER A 8 -39.34 -23.02 49.01
N ILE A 9 -39.96 -22.39 48.04
CA ILE A 9 -39.48 -22.33 46.66
C ILE A 9 -38.26 -21.39 46.64
N ILE A 10 -37.05 -21.95 46.68
CA ILE A 10 -35.83 -21.22 46.38
C ILE A 10 -35.84 -20.95 44.88
N LEU A 11 -36.27 -19.73 44.50
CA LEU A 11 -36.10 -19.21 43.14
C LEU A 11 -34.62 -18.97 42.93
N VAL A 12 -33.92 -19.95 42.34
CA VAL A 12 -32.56 -19.74 41.83
C VAL A 12 -32.68 -18.82 40.63
N MET A 13 -32.54 -17.53 40.88
CA MET A 13 -32.22 -16.58 39.80
C MET A 13 -30.83 -16.97 39.27
N LEU A 14 -30.79 -17.75 38.20
CA LEU A 14 -29.67 -17.80 37.31
C LEU A 14 -29.51 -16.40 36.71
N ALA A 15 -28.74 -15.55 37.40
CA ALA A 15 -28.20 -14.36 36.79
C ALA A 15 -27.39 -14.82 35.59
N SER A 16 -27.98 -14.77 34.42
CA SER A 16 -27.23 -14.74 33.17
C SER A 16 -26.42 -13.45 33.19
N SER A 17 -25.31 -13.48 33.90
CA SER A 17 -24.25 -12.50 33.67
C SER A 17 -23.88 -12.64 32.21
N GLY A 18 -24.50 -11.79 31.38
CA GLY A 18 -24.03 -11.56 30.03
C GLY A 18 -22.57 -11.17 30.16
N TYR A 19 -21.67 -12.15 29.97
CA TYR A 19 -20.26 -11.86 29.85
C TYR A 19 -20.12 -10.92 28.65
N CYS A 20 -19.99 -9.61 28.94
CA CYS A 20 -19.52 -8.65 27.96
C CYS A 20 -18.13 -9.16 27.54
N VAL A 21 -18.05 -9.68 26.33
CA VAL A 21 -16.78 -10.18 25.82
C VAL A 21 -15.88 -9.00 25.61
N SER A 22 -14.90 -8.88 26.45
CA SER A 22 -13.88 -7.86 26.30
C SER A 22 -12.97 -8.24 25.15
N ILE A 23 -12.92 -7.38 24.12
CA ILE A 23 -11.93 -7.47 23.06
C ILE A 23 -10.56 -6.95 23.52
N ASP A 24 -10.45 -6.49 24.77
CA ASP A 24 -9.24 -5.89 25.32
C ASP A 24 -8.04 -6.83 25.26
N LYS A 25 -8.28 -8.13 25.45
CA LYS A 25 -7.21 -9.12 25.37
C LYS A 25 -6.64 -9.22 23.95
N VAL A 26 -7.49 -9.13 22.92
CA VAL A 26 -7.06 -9.10 21.51
C VAL A 26 -6.25 -7.83 21.24
N LYS A 27 -6.72 -6.67 21.74
CA LYS A 27 -6.03 -5.39 21.66
C LYS A 27 -4.64 -5.45 22.31
N ILE A 28 -4.54 -6.01 23.50
CA ILE A 28 -3.28 -6.16 24.24
C ILE A 28 -2.29 -7.02 23.44
N TYR A 29 -2.70 -8.16 22.93
CA TYR A 29 -1.84 -9.01 22.10
C TYR A 29 -1.38 -8.26 20.85
N PHE A 30 -2.30 -7.57 20.15
CA PHE A 30 -1.98 -6.80 18.96
C PHE A 30 -0.96 -5.69 19.25
N LEU A 31 -1.19 -4.90 20.31
CA LEU A 31 -0.29 -3.79 20.71
C LEU A 31 1.10 -4.28 21.13
N ASN A 32 1.19 -5.49 21.71
CA ASN A 32 2.46 -6.12 22.06
C ASN A 32 3.16 -6.77 20.85
N GLY A 33 2.56 -6.74 19.65
CA GLY A 33 3.12 -7.39 18.46
C GLY A 33 2.94 -8.91 18.42
N ASP A 34 2.21 -9.49 19.38
CA ASP A 34 1.86 -10.92 19.40
C ASP A 34 0.62 -11.19 18.53
N TYR A 35 0.82 -11.05 17.22
CA TYR A 35 -0.27 -11.15 16.25
C TYR A 35 -0.91 -12.53 16.21
N LYS A 36 -0.15 -13.60 16.48
CA LYS A 36 -0.69 -14.97 16.50
C LYS A 36 -1.64 -15.18 17.66
N SER A 37 -1.30 -14.70 18.84
CA SER A 37 -2.20 -14.75 20.01
C SER A 37 -3.42 -13.82 19.81
N ALA A 38 -3.25 -12.67 19.17
CA ALA A 38 -4.37 -11.79 18.81
C ALA A 38 -5.34 -12.49 17.85
N ILE A 39 -4.83 -13.18 16.82
CA ILE A 39 -5.64 -13.96 15.88
C ILE A 39 -6.39 -15.07 16.60
N SER A 40 -5.67 -15.91 17.37
CA SER A 40 -6.28 -17.04 18.08
C SER A 40 -7.40 -16.62 19.04
N GLU A 41 -7.17 -15.55 19.81
CA GLU A 41 -8.18 -15.04 20.74
C GLU A 41 -9.36 -14.39 20.01
N GLY A 42 -9.08 -13.63 18.92
CA GLY A 42 -10.12 -13.02 18.10
C GLY A 42 -11.04 -14.06 17.45
N GLU A 43 -10.47 -15.11 16.84
CA GLU A 43 -11.24 -16.22 16.26
C GLU A 43 -12.04 -16.98 17.32
N ARG A 44 -11.46 -17.21 18.52
CA ARG A 44 -12.15 -17.83 19.64
C ARG A 44 -13.39 -17.02 20.05
N ILE A 45 -13.26 -15.68 20.07
CA ILE A 45 -14.38 -14.80 20.36
C ILE A 45 -15.45 -14.95 19.27
N LEU A 46 -15.08 -14.85 17.99
CA LEU A 46 -16.04 -14.97 16.88
C LEU A 46 -16.78 -16.31 16.85
N THR A 47 -16.13 -17.40 17.28
CA THR A 47 -16.74 -18.73 17.31
C THR A 47 -17.74 -18.91 18.44
N ASN A 48 -17.53 -18.27 19.60
CA ASN A 48 -18.29 -18.51 20.80
C ASN A 48 -19.40 -17.50 21.09
N TYR A 49 -19.52 -16.43 20.29
CA TYR A 49 -20.46 -15.35 20.58
C TYR A 49 -21.48 -15.14 19.47
N SER A 50 -22.73 -14.93 19.89
CA SER A 50 -23.83 -14.52 19.01
C SER A 50 -23.61 -13.09 18.48
N THR A 51 -24.05 -12.85 17.27
CA THR A 51 -23.81 -11.73 16.34
C THR A 51 -24.25 -10.32 16.79
N HIS A 52 -24.48 -10.05 18.07
CA HIS A 52 -25.06 -8.77 18.54
C HIS A 52 -24.18 -7.98 19.51
N SER A 53 -22.85 -8.10 19.44
CA SER A 53 -21.97 -7.24 20.24
C SER A 53 -21.71 -5.92 19.51
N SER A 54 -21.88 -4.80 20.24
CA SER A 54 -21.64 -3.42 19.74
C SER A 54 -20.20 -3.12 19.36
N SER A 55 -19.28 -4.06 19.56
CA SER A 55 -17.83 -3.93 19.23
C SER A 55 -17.34 -5.03 18.27
N LEU A 56 -18.27 -5.62 17.52
CA LEU A 56 -17.91 -6.70 16.61
C LEU A 56 -17.11 -6.19 15.41
N ASP A 57 -17.44 -5.02 14.88
CA ASP A 57 -16.71 -4.35 13.81
C ASP A 57 -15.27 -3.99 14.23
N GLU A 58 -15.07 -3.52 15.48
CA GLU A 58 -13.74 -3.27 16.04
C GLU A 58 -12.93 -4.57 16.16
N LEU A 59 -13.57 -5.66 16.61
CA LEU A 59 -12.93 -6.97 16.67
C LEU A 59 -12.45 -7.44 15.28
N TYR A 60 -13.33 -7.35 14.27
CA TYR A 60 -12.96 -7.67 12.89
C TYR A 60 -11.82 -6.79 12.40
N TYR A 61 -11.84 -5.49 12.71
CA TYR A 61 -10.77 -4.60 12.29
C TYR A 61 -9.42 -4.98 12.89
N ILE A 62 -9.35 -5.22 14.21
CA ILE A 62 -8.10 -5.64 14.87
C ILE A 62 -7.64 -7.02 14.38
N LEU A 63 -8.57 -7.92 14.13
CA LEU A 63 -8.27 -9.25 13.58
C LEU A 63 -7.69 -9.13 12.15
N GLY A 64 -8.27 -8.31 11.29
CA GLY A 64 -7.75 -8.01 9.96
C GLY A 64 -6.34 -7.42 10.00
N LEU A 65 -6.10 -6.46 10.91
CA LEU A 65 -4.76 -5.90 11.13
C LEU A 65 -3.78 -6.95 11.65
N SER A 66 -4.22 -7.86 12.52
CA SER A 66 -3.37 -8.94 13.06
C SER A 66 -2.94 -9.90 11.95
N TYR A 67 -3.85 -10.31 11.09
CA TYR A 67 -3.53 -11.12 9.91
C TYR A 67 -2.60 -10.40 8.93
N LEU A 68 -2.82 -9.10 8.71
CA LEU A 68 -1.96 -8.28 7.85
C LEU A 68 -0.53 -8.23 8.38
N LYS A 69 -0.37 -8.04 9.69
CA LYS A 69 0.93 -7.99 10.38
C LYS A 69 1.61 -9.36 10.47
N ASP A 70 0.85 -10.43 10.58
CA ASP A 70 1.36 -11.82 10.55
C ASP A 70 1.74 -12.27 9.12
N GLY A 71 1.45 -11.45 8.09
CA GLY A 71 1.75 -11.76 6.68
C GLY A 71 0.69 -12.63 5.99
N ASN A 72 -0.41 -12.94 6.65
CA ASN A 72 -1.51 -13.69 6.05
C ASN A 72 -2.46 -12.75 5.29
N TYR A 73 -1.98 -12.26 4.14
CA TYR A 73 -2.68 -11.26 3.33
C TYR A 73 -4.03 -11.75 2.80
N LEU A 74 -4.19 -13.05 2.55
CA LEU A 74 -5.46 -13.60 2.10
C LEU A 74 -6.55 -13.43 3.17
N ARG A 75 -6.25 -13.87 4.40
CA ARG A 75 -7.19 -13.72 5.51
C ARG A 75 -7.43 -12.27 5.88
N ALA A 76 -6.39 -11.42 5.82
CA ALA A 76 -6.53 -10.00 6.05
C ALA A 76 -7.54 -9.36 5.07
N SER A 77 -7.43 -9.66 3.76
CA SER A 77 -8.37 -9.14 2.78
C SER A 77 -9.80 -9.62 3.04
N ASP A 78 -10.01 -10.92 3.31
CA ASP A 78 -11.34 -11.48 3.62
C ASP A 78 -11.99 -10.72 4.81
N ILE A 79 -11.21 -10.50 5.87
CA ILE A 79 -11.71 -9.82 7.08
C ILE A 79 -12.07 -8.35 6.82
N PHE A 80 -11.23 -7.61 6.10
CA PHE A 80 -11.56 -6.21 5.77
C PHE A 80 -12.76 -6.11 4.83
N GLU A 81 -12.91 -7.03 3.88
CA GLU A 81 -14.09 -7.09 3.01
C GLU A 81 -15.39 -7.37 3.81
N ILE A 82 -15.33 -8.20 4.86
CA ILE A 82 -16.46 -8.41 5.76
C ILE A 82 -16.88 -7.08 6.41
N ILE A 83 -15.94 -6.26 6.89
CA ILE A 83 -16.27 -4.96 7.46
C ILE A 83 -16.99 -4.09 6.44
N LEU A 84 -16.47 -3.99 5.23
CA LEU A 84 -17.04 -3.14 4.18
C LEU A 84 -18.43 -3.58 3.74
N ARG A 85 -18.72 -4.90 3.77
CA ARG A 85 -19.97 -5.48 3.33
C ARG A 85 -21.03 -5.53 4.43
N GLU A 86 -20.66 -6.00 5.63
CA GLU A 86 -21.61 -6.32 6.70
C GLU A 86 -21.77 -5.16 7.70
N PHE A 87 -20.75 -4.32 7.90
CA PHE A 87 -20.76 -3.24 8.88
C PHE A 87 -20.78 -1.86 8.21
N LYS A 88 -21.88 -1.56 7.50
CA LYS A 88 -21.99 -0.35 6.67
C LYS A 88 -21.88 0.95 7.45
N ASP A 89 -22.26 0.95 8.73
CA ASP A 89 -22.22 2.12 9.62
C ASP A 89 -21.04 2.09 10.59
N SER A 90 -20.07 1.18 10.37
CA SER A 90 -18.87 1.09 11.20
C SER A 90 -18.00 2.35 11.09
N SER A 91 -17.51 2.82 12.24
CA SER A 91 -16.51 3.87 12.29
C SER A 91 -15.15 3.44 11.73
N PHE A 92 -14.90 2.13 11.58
CA PHE A 92 -13.67 1.56 11.01
C PHE A 92 -13.72 1.33 9.50
N LYS A 93 -14.77 1.81 8.82
CA LYS A 93 -14.97 1.53 7.40
C LYS A 93 -13.89 2.12 6.51
N ASP A 94 -13.49 3.36 6.76
CA ASP A 94 -12.44 4.04 6.00
C ASP A 94 -11.08 3.40 6.28
N GLU A 95 -10.77 3.10 7.54
CA GLU A 95 -9.56 2.42 7.96
C GLU A 95 -9.47 0.99 7.41
N ALA A 96 -10.60 0.27 7.38
CA ALA A 96 -10.67 -1.06 6.77
C ALA A 96 -10.40 -1.00 5.26
N LYS A 97 -10.93 0.01 4.57
CA LYS A 97 -10.71 0.22 3.14
C LYS A 97 -9.25 0.60 2.84
N LEU A 98 -8.64 1.47 3.67
CA LEU A 98 -7.21 1.77 3.59
C LEU A 98 -6.36 0.51 3.81
N SER A 99 -6.70 -0.28 4.85
CA SER A 99 -5.97 -1.51 5.20
C SER A 99 -6.12 -2.60 4.13
N LEU A 100 -7.25 -2.65 3.45
CA LEU A 100 -7.45 -3.53 2.29
C LEU A 100 -6.54 -3.12 1.13
N GLY A 101 -6.42 -1.81 0.85
CA GLY A 101 -5.44 -1.29 -0.09
C GLY A 101 -3.99 -1.64 0.31
N ASP A 102 -3.64 -1.48 1.59
CA ASP A 102 -2.33 -1.87 2.13
C ASP A 102 -2.07 -3.39 1.97
N THR A 103 -3.10 -4.21 2.13
CA THR A 103 -3.02 -5.66 1.93
C THR A 103 -2.66 -5.99 0.47
N TYR A 104 -3.32 -5.38 -0.51
CA TYR A 104 -2.99 -5.58 -1.92
C TYR A 104 -1.62 -5.00 -2.30
N PHE A 105 -1.24 -3.86 -1.71
CA PHE A 105 0.10 -3.30 -1.89
C PHE A 105 1.20 -4.28 -1.44
N LEU A 106 1.03 -4.91 -0.28
CA LEU A 106 1.99 -5.89 0.27
C LEU A 106 2.00 -7.21 -0.52
N LYS A 107 0.88 -7.58 -1.15
CA LYS A 107 0.82 -8.68 -2.12
C LYS A 107 1.54 -8.36 -3.44
N GLY A 108 1.87 -7.09 -3.70
CA GLY A 108 2.43 -6.64 -4.97
C GLY A 108 1.38 -6.32 -6.04
N ASP A 109 0.10 -6.34 -5.68
CA ASP A 109 -1.02 -6.01 -6.57
C ASP A 109 -1.30 -4.50 -6.51
N PHE A 110 -0.40 -3.74 -7.15
CA PHE A 110 -0.37 -2.28 -7.05
C PHE A 110 -1.56 -1.62 -7.75
N ASP A 111 -2.16 -2.26 -8.74
CA ASP A 111 -3.35 -1.71 -9.43
C ASP A 111 -4.58 -1.77 -8.53
N LEU A 112 -4.81 -2.89 -7.84
CA LEU A 112 -5.88 -3.00 -6.86
C LEU A 112 -5.64 -2.06 -5.66
N ALA A 113 -4.42 -2.00 -5.13
CA ALA A 113 -4.08 -1.08 -4.06
C ALA A 113 -4.40 0.37 -4.43
N GLN A 114 -3.97 0.81 -5.61
CA GLN A 114 -4.27 2.15 -6.14
C GLN A 114 -5.78 2.40 -6.25
N GLY A 115 -6.53 1.38 -6.71
CA GLY A 115 -7.98 1.44 -6.82
C GLY A 115 -8.64 1.73 -5.48
N TYR A 116 -8.30 0.97 -4.43
CA TYR A 116 -8.86 1.16 -3.08
C TYR A 116 -8.53 2.52 -2.48
N TYR A 117 -7.27 2.98 -2.60
CA TYR A 117 -6.86 4.29 -2.09
C TYR A 117 -7.56 5.44 -2.82
N SER A 118 -7.64 5.39 -4.15
CA SER A 118 -8.29 6.42 -4.95
C SER A 118 -9.81 6.45 -4.71
N ASP A 119 -10.44 5.28 -4.60
CA ASP A 119 -11.87 5.18 -4.31
C ASP A 119 -12.20 5.75 -2.93
N LEU A 120 -11.35 5.56 -1.93
CA LEU A 120 -11.55 6.15 -0.61
C LEU A 120 -11.47 7.69 -0.66
N ILE A 121 -10.50 8.27 -1.35
CA ILE A 121 -10.41 9.73 -1.52
C ILE A 121 -11.65 10.28 -2.24
N ASN A 122 -12.12 9.59 -3.29
CA ASN A 122 -13.24 10.04 -4.10
C ASN A 122 -14.58 9.91 -3.36
N SER A 123 -14.77 8.83 -2.60
CA SER A 123 -16.00 8.58 -1.83
C SER A 123 -16.07 9.40 -0.54
N ASN A 124 -14.95 9.68 0.09
CA ASN A 124 -14.85 10.53 1.28
C ASN A 124 -13.71 11.57 1.17
N PRO A 125 -13.90 12.67 0.42
CA PRO A 125 -12.85 13.68 0.20
C PRO A 125 -12.40 14.41 1.48
N ARG A 126 -13.16 14.28 2.58
CA ARG A 126 -12.84 14.89 3.89
C ARG A 126 -12.32 13.90 4.91
N THR A 127 -11.99 12.68 4.49
CA THR A 127 -11.44 11.66 5.40
C THR A 127 -10.18 12.16 6.10
N GLU A 128 -10.05 11.86 7.38
CA GLU A 128 -8.83 12.15 8.17
C GLU A 128 -7.62 11.36 7.67
N LEU A 129 -7.85 10.28 6.92
CA LEU A 129 -6.82 9.43 6.34
C LEU A 129 -6.17 10.02 5.08
N LYS A 130 -6.57 11.21 4.63
CA LYS A 130 -6.17 11.79 3.34
C LYS A 130 -4.65 11.93 3.20
N ALA A 131 -3.95 12.31 4.27
CA ALA A 131 -2.49 12.37 4.27
C ALA A 131 -1.86 10.99 4.05
N ALA A 132 -2.34 9.97 4.78
CA ALA A 132 -1.90 8.60 4.61
C ALA A 132 -2.19 8.06 3.20
N LEU A 133 -3.36 8.38 2.64
CA LEU A 133 -3.75 7.98 1.28
C LEU A 133 -2.84 8.60 0.21
N TYR A 134 -2.53 9.88 0.29
CA TYR A 134 -1.58 10.52 -0.63
C TYR A 134 -0.20 9.85 -0.55
N TYR A 135 0.27 9.56 0.67
CA TYR A 135 1.52 8.85 0.86
C TYR A 135 1.48 7.44 0.23
N ARG A 136 0.41 6.65 0.45
CA ARG A 136 0.24 5.32 -0.14
C ARG A 136 0.17 5.36 -1.66
N LEU A 137 -0.55 6.33 -2.23
CA LEU A 137 -0.63 6.52 -3.68
C LEU A 137 0.73 6.89 -4.27
N SER A 138 1.51 7.72 -3.59
CA SER A 138 2.87 8.03 -4.04
C SER A 138 3.77 6.79 -4.02
N GLN A 139 3.74 6.00 -2.95
CA GLN A 139 4.49 4.75 -2.88
C GLN A 139 4.06 3.75 -3.96
N THR A 140 2.75 3.67 -4.23
CA THR A 140 2.20 2.80 -5.27
C THR A 140 2.68 3.25 -6.65
N GLY A 141 2.69 4.56 -6.93
CA GLY A 141 3.26 5.12 -8.16
C GLY A 141 4.73 4.73 -8.35
N LEU A 142 5.57 4.86 -7.30
CA LEU A 142 6.97 4.44 -7.34
C LEU A 142 7.12 2.93 -7.63
N LYS A 143 6.29 2.09 -6.99
CA LYS A 143 6.32 0.63 -7.22
C LYS A 143 5.91 0.25 -8.65
N LYS A 144 5.00 1.00 -9.24
CA LYS A 144 4.59 0.85 -10.66
C LYS A 144 5.58 1.47 -11.63
N GLY A 145 6.57 2.23 -11.15
CA GLY A 145 7.52 2.98 -11.98
C GLY A 145 6.92 4.25 -12.58
N ASP A 146 5.80 4.73 -12.05
CA ASP A 146 5.18 6.01 -12.41
C ASP A 146 5.63 7.10 -11.44
N THR A 147 6.83 7.62 -11.70
CA THR A 147 7.44 8.67 -10.86
C THR A 147 6.67 9.99 -10.94
N GLN A 148 5.98 10.25 -12.06
CA GLN A 148 5.17 11.46 -12.20
C GLN A 148 3.95 11.43 -11.27
N ALA A 149 3.16 10.35 -11.29
CA ALA A 149 2.04 10.18 -10.39
C ALA A 149 2.48 10.19 -8.92
N ALA A 150 3.61 9.52 -8.60
CA ALA A 150 4.18 9.55 -7.27
C ALA A 150 4.50 10.97 -6.80
N LYS A 151 5.12 11.79 -7.65
CA LYS A 151 5.45 13.18 -7.36
C LYS A 151 4.20 14.03 -7.14
N GLU A 152 3.19 13.88 -7.98
CA GLU A 152 1.93 14.62 -7.86
C GLU A 152 1.24 14.39 -6.50
N TYR A 153 1.22 13.14 -6.02
CA TYR A 153 0.66 12.82 -4.70
C TYR A 153 1.53 13.34 -3.56
N LEU A 154 2.86 13.32 -3.70
CA LEU A 154 3.76 13.91 -2.70
C LEU A 154 3.62 15.44 -2.63
N ASP A 155 3.45 16.10 -3.77
CA ASP A 155 3.24 17.55 -3.82
C ASP A 155 1.90 17.93 -3.16
N LYS A 156 0.83 17.14 -3.40
CA LYS A 156 -0.45 17.28 -2.67
C LYS A 156 -0.27 17.07 -1.16
N LEU A 157 0.42 16.00 -0.76
CA LEU A 157 0.71 15.72 0.63
C LEU A 157 1.45 16.88 1.30
N ARG A 158 2.48 17.41 0.66
CA ARG A 158 3.29 18.52 1.17
C ARG A 158 2.50 19.83 1.26
N THR A 159 1.64 20.08 0.28
CA THR A 159 0.87 21.33 0.20
C THR A 159 -0.30 21.32 1.19
N GLU A 160 -1.04 20.21 1.25
CA GLU A 160 -2.24 20.12 2.10
C GLU A 160 -1.92 19.71 3.56
N PHE A 161 -0.85 18.92 3.76
CA PHE A 161 -0.50 18.33 5.06
C PHE A 161 0.99 18.48 5.42
N PRO A 162 1.57 19.69 5.41
CA PRO A 162 3.03 19.90 5.58
C PRO A 162 3.58 19.42 6.93
N SER A 163 2.75 19.33 7.94
CA SER A 163 3.12 18.88 9.29
C SER A 163 2.80 17.41 9.58
N SER A 164 2.30 16.68 8.58
CA SER A 164 1.89 15.28 8.76
C SER A 164 3.06 14.36 9.14
N LEU A 165 2.73 13.22 9.75
CA LEU A 165 3.70 12.21 10.14
C LEU A 165 4.37 11.58 8.92
N GLU A 166 3.62 11.42 7.83
CA GLU A 166 4.09 10.87 6.55
C GLU A 166 5.24 11.69 5.97
N ILE A 167 5.15 13.03 6.02
CA ILE A 167 6.24 13.92 5.60
C ILE A 167 7.44 13.81 6.53
N LYS A 168 7.21 13.83 7.85
CA LYS A 168 8.28 13.84 8.84
C LYS A 168 9.13 12.57 8.81
N LEU A 169 8.49 11.41 8.63
CA LEU A 169 9.17 10.10 8.63
C LEU A 169 9.82 9.75 7.29
N ASN A 170 9.43 10.41 6.19
CA ASN A 170 9.84 10.00 4.84
C ASN A 170 10.48 11.15 4.05
N LYS A 171 11.42 11.87 4.68
CA LYS A 171 12.07 13.05 4.07
C LYS A 171 12.75 12.76 2.73
N ASP A 172 13.29 11.57 2.57
CA ASP A 172 14.05 11.17 1.36
C ASP A 172 13.14 10.69 0.21
N LEU A 173 11.83 10.60 0.43
CA LEU A 173 10.90 10.08 -0.58
C LEU A 173 10.87 10.98 -1.84
N TYR A 174 11.08 12.28 -1.68
CA TYR A 174 11.15 13.22 -2.81
C TYR A 174 12.34 12.95 -3.74
N ALA A 175 13.48 12.53 -3.20
CA ALA A 175 14.63 12.18 -4.01
C ALA A 175 14.33 11.01 -4.96
N LEU A 176 13.44 10.10 -4.55
CA LEU A 176 13.02 8.96 -5.38
C LEU A 176 12.10 9.35 -6.54
N THR A 177 11.44 10.50 -6.46
CA THR A 177 10.56 11.00 -7.53
C THR A 177 11.29 11.85 -8.58
N ASP A 178 12.53 12.23 -8.33
CA ASP A 178 13.39 12.91 -9.30
C ASP A 178 14.21 11.93 -10.17
N ILE A 179 13.98 10.61 -10.01
CA ILE A 179 14.57 9.58 -10.86
C ILE A 179 13.88 9.61 -12.23
N TYR A 180 14.68 9.70 -13.27
CA TYR A 180 14.21 9.62 -14.64
C TYR A 180 14.56 8.26 -15.26
N TYR A 181 13.59 7.68 -15.96
CA TYR A 181 13.85 6.54 -16.80
C TYR A 181 14.51 6.99 -18.11
N THR A 182 15.47 6.21 -18.58
CA THR A 182 16.14 6.46 -19.85
C THR A 182 16.31 5.14 -20.60
N VAL A 183 16.36 5.19 -21.92
CA VAL A 183 16.65 4.03 -22.77
C VAL A 183 18.09 4.08 -23.21
N GLN A 184 18.92 3.15 -22.74
CA GLN A 184 20.28 2.99 -23.25
C GLN A 184 20.23 2.30 -24.60
N VAL A 185 20.86 2.92 -25.60
CA VAL A 185 20.86 2.47 -27.00
C VAL A 185 22.21 1.90 -27.42
N GLY A 186 23.27 2.19 -26.67
CA GLY A 186 24.59 1.68 -26.92
C GLY A 186 25.58 1.96 -25.80
N SER A 187 26.68 1.24 -25.79
CA SER A 187 27.83 1.45 -24.90
C SER A 187 29.11 1.21 -25.67
N PHE A 188 30.03 2.17 -25.66
CA PHE A 188 31.21 2.19 -26.50
C PHE A 188 32.46 2.53 -25.69
N ALA A 189 33.58 1.89 -25.99
CA ALA A 189 34.89 2.30 -25.49
C ALA A 189 35.44 3.54 -26.25
N ASN A 190 34.99 3.74 -27.50
CA ASN A 190 35.44 4.85 -28.34
C ASN A 190 34.39 5.98 -28.33
N PHE A 191 34.83 7.18 -27.98
CA PHE A 191 33.99 8.37 -27.92
C PHE A 191 33.36 8.73 -29.27
N THR A 192 34.14 8.64 -30.37
CA THR A 192 33.65 9.01 -31.70
C THR A 192 32.50 8.10 -32.14
N ASN A 193 32.58 6.80 -31.87
CA ASN A 193 31.51 5.86 -32.20
C ASN A 193 30.24 6.16 -31.39
N ALA A 194 30.39 6.47 -30.11
CA ALA A 194 29.26 6.87 -29.25
C ALA A 194 28.63 8.18 -29.75
N ARG A 195 29.47 9.16 -30.10
CA ARG A 195 29.05 10.46 -30.63
C ARG A 195 28.27 10.29 -31.94
N ASN A 196 28.78 9.51 -32.89
CA ASN A 196 28.10 9.27 -34.16
C ASN A 196 26.70 8.66 -33.97
N LEU A 197 26.55 7.71 -33.05
CA LEU A 197 25.24 7.14 -32.75
C LEU A 197 24.32 8.18 -32.07
N CYS A 198 24.85 8.98 -31.15
CA CYS A 198 24.10 10.03 -30.49
C CYS A 198 23.56 11.06 -31.51
N ASP A 199 24.44 11.58 -32.37
CA ASP A 199 24.11 12.55 -33.41
C ASP A 199 23.09 11.99 -34.43
N LYS A 200 23.19 10.71 -34.78
CA LYS A 200 22.22 9.99 -35.61
C LYS A 200 20.83 9.91 -34.93
N LEU A 201 20.76 9.67 -33.64
CA LEU A 201 19.50 9.63 -32.90
C LEU A 201 18.90 11.03 -32.81
N ILE A 202 19.71 12.05 -32.54
CA ILE A 202 19.27 13.45 -32.51
C ILE A 202 18.72 13.88 -33.88
N SER A 203 19.39 13.53 -34.98
CA SER A 203 18.89 13.85 -36.32
C SER A 203 17.57 13.18 -36.68
N LYS A 204 17.23 12.09 -36.01
CA LYS A 204 15.92 11.41 -36.11
C LYS A 204 14.85 11.99 -35.14
N GLY A 205 15.20 13.00 -34.36
CA GLY A 205 14.28 13.68 -33.44
C GLY A 205 14.19 13.04 -32.05
N TYR A 206 15.13 12.16 -31.68
CA TYR A 206 15.21 11.63 -30.32
C TYR A 206 15.98 12.58 -29.40
N ASP A 207 15.53 12.72 -28.15
CA ASP A 207 16.30 13.39 -27.08
C ASP A 207 17.43 12.45 -26.63
N ALA A 208 18.52 12.40 -27.40
CA ALA A 208 19.65 11.52 -27.13
C ALA A 208 20.82 12.30 -26.54
N TYR A 209 21.57 11.65 -25.67
CA TYR A 209 22.74 12.22 -25.01
C TYR A 209 23.79 11.16 -24.67
N LEU A 210 25.01 11.65 -24.43
CA LEU A 210 26.15 10.82 -24.01
C LEU A 210 26.28 10.90 -22.48
N GLN A 211 26.56 9.73 -21.88
CA GLN A 211 26.97 9.62 -20.49
C GLN A 211 28.30 8.89 -20.41
N GLU A 212 29.30 9.54 -19.81
CA GLU A 212 30.56 8.87 -19.46
C GLU A 212 30.36 8.00 -18.22
N ALA A 213 30.97 6.86 -18.16
CA ALA A 213 31.00 5.96 -17.03
C ALA A 213 32.33 5.20 -16.99
N ASP A 214 32.76 4.81 -15.82
CA ASP A 214 33.90 3.93 -15.62
C ASP A 214 33.42 2.49 -15.46
N ALA A 215 34.00 1.58 -16.22
CA ALA A 215 33.78 0.15 -16.11
C ALA A 215 35.12 -0.56 -16.04
N ASN A 216 35.44 -1.23 -14.94
CA ASN A 216 36.69 -1.96 -14.73
C ASN A 216 37.95 -1.13 -15.07
N ASN A 217 38.04 0.09 -14.55
CA ASN A 217 39.10 1.07 -14.83
C ASN A 217 39.24 1.48 -16.31
N THR A 218 38.20 1.25 -17.11
CA THR A 218 38.16 1.68 -18.52
C THR A 218 36.99 2.65 -18.69
N LYS A 219 37.26 3.80 -19.32
CA LYS A 219 36.26 4.79 -19.65
C LYS A 219 35.35 4.27 -20.75
N ILE A 220 34.05 4.30 -20.51
CA ILE A 220 33.04 3.91 -21.51
C ILE A 220 32.05 5.07 -21.74
N TYR A 221 31.49 5.12 -22.94
CA TYR A 221 30.54 6.11 -23.37
C TYR A 221 29.20 5.44 -23.66
N ARG A 222 28.17 5.75 -22.86
CA ARG A 222 26.84 5.23 -23.04
C ARG A 222 25.99 6.24 -23.81
N VAL A 223 25.33 5.76 -24.86
CA VAL A 223 24.33 6.55 -25.59
C VAL A 223 22.97 6.26 -24.99
N ARG A 224 22.30 7.29 -24.50
CA ARG A 224 20.99 7.22 -23.87
C ARG A 224 20.00 8.11 -24.60
N ALA A 225 18.72 7.72 -24.57
CA ALA A 225 17.62 8.47 -25.15
C ALA A 225 16.49 8.66 -24.12
N GLY A 226 15.98 9.89 -24.07
CA GLY A 226 14.88 10.31 -23.20
C GLY A 226 15.31 10.54 -21.75
N ARG A 227 14.55 11.43 -21.08
CA ARG A 227 14.51 11.62 -19.63
C ARG A 227 13.05 11.55 -19.22
N LEU A 228 12.57 10.32 -19.03
CA LEU A 228 11.15 9.99 -18.95
C LEU A 228 10.71 9.83 -17.50
N LYS A 229 9.55 10.33 -17.20
CA LYS A 229 9.05 10.37 -15.81
C LYS A 229 8.35 9.08 -15.38
N SER A 230 8.01 8.22 -16.34
CA SER A 230 7.37 6.95 -16.06
C SER A 230 8.02 5.80 -16.81
N ARG A 231 7.94 4.60 -16.24
CA ARG A 231 8.41 3.38 -16.91
C ARG A 231 7.60 3.07 -18.17
N THR A 232 6.33 3.43 -18.19
CA THR A 232 5.44 3.26 -19.35
C THR A 232 5.95 4.06 -20.55
N GLU A 233 6.29 5.35 -20.36
CA GLU A 233 6.90 6.18 -21.41
C GLU A 233 8.23 5.58 -21.88
N ALA A 234 9.05 5.09 -20.93
CA ALA A 234 10.33 4.45 -21.28
C ALA A 234 10.12 3.18 -22.10
N THR A 235 9.11 2.36 -21.80
CA THR A 235 8.76 1.18 -22.59
C THR A 235 8.27 1.56 -23.99
N GLN A 236 7.49 2.62 -24.13
CA GLN A 236 7.06 3.12 -25.45
C GLN A 236 8.26 3.56 -26.29
N LEU A 237 9.21 4.32 -25.70
CA LEU A 237 10.42 4.74 -26.37
C LEU A 237 11.32 3.55 -26.71
N GLU A 238 11.47 2.57 -25.79
CA GLU A 238 12.23 1.34 -26.02
C GLU A 238 11.68 0.57 -27.22
N ASN A 239 10.35 0.34 -27.25
CA ASN A 239 9.71 -0.37 -28.36
C ASN A 239 9.93 0.33 -29.69
N LYS A 240 9.84 1.68 -29.72
CA LYS A 240 10.09 2.47 -30.92
C LYS A 240 11.54 2.33 -31.40
N LEU A 241 12.51 2.48 -30.52
CA LEU A 241 13.93 2.35 -30.85
C LEU A 241 14.29 0.90 -31.26
N SER A 242 13.72 -0.10 -30.58
CA SER A 242 13.91 -1.51 -30.90
C SER A 242 13.34 -1.86 -32.28
N SER A 243 12.18 -1.32 -32.65
CA SER A 243 11.60 -1.51 -34.00
C SER A 243 12.44 -0.89 -35.11
N GLU A 244 13.28 0.10 -34.79
CA GLU A 244 14.26 0.68 -35.71
C GLU A 244 15.61 -0.08 -35.75
N GLY A 245 15.70 -1.20 -35.02
CA GLY A 245 16.86 -2.08 -35.00
C GLY A 245 17.97 -1.69 -34.00
N TYR A 246 17.67 -0.78 -33.05
CA TYR A 246 18.65 -0.44 -32.01
C TYR A 246 18.59 -1.44 -30.85
N PRO A 247 19.73 -1.86 -30.27
CA PRO A 247 19.75 -2.57 -29.01
C PRO A 247 19.31 -1.62 -27.88
N THR A 248 18.35 -2.05 -27.07
CA THR A 248 17.74 -1.18 -26.06
C THR A 248 17.72 -1.81 -24.68
N LYS A 249 17.85 -0.97 -23.64
CA LYS A 249 17.69 -1.34 -22.24
C LYS A 249 17.17 -0.15 -21.46
N ILE A 250 16.02 -0.31 -20.78
CA ILE A 250 15.51 0.70 -19.84
C ILE A 250 16.37 0.71 -18.58
N LEU A 251 16.73 1.89 -18.13
CA LEU A 251 17.46 2.17 -16.90
C LEU A 251 16.73 3.27 -16.12
N PRO A 252 16.66 3.18 -14.78
CA PRO A 252 16.24 4.27 -13.93
C PRO A 252 17.29 5.38 -13.89
#